data_fd803647fb435770cac4ce2629e27a82
#
_entry.id   fd803647fb435770cac4ce2629e27a82
#
_cell.length_a   1.000
_cell.length_b   1.000
_cell.length_c   1.000
_cell.angle_alpha   90.00
_cell.angle_beta   90.00
_cell.angle_gamma   90.00
#
_symmetry.space_group_name_H-M   'P 1'
#
loop_
_entity.id
_entity.type
_entity.pdbx_description
1 polymer ?
#
loop_
_entity_poly.entity_id
_entity_poly.type
_entity_poly.pdbx_seq_one_letter_code
_entity_poly.pdbx_strand_id
1 'polypeptide(L)'
;FAASALLVVSVLLPSPKASEPRGIYDRTTRGIRIYLATPRLRGLLALNLAVSSAGAMVLVNSVILVRGQLGLNDSALAWTMFAFGAGSMIAALLLPRVLDNLADRPVMLAGAWTMVAALLALAAAILATGLTWPLLLGIWLVIGIGYSTVQTPSGRLLRRSAHAEDRPAVFAAQFALSHACWLVTYPLSGWLMTAFGTVPALLVLAGVALAG
;
A
#
# COMPACT_ATOMS: atom_id res chain seq x y z
N PHE A 1 -19.25 12.55 6.41
CA PHE A 1 -19.31 11.84 7.71
C PHE A 1 -20.74 11.58 8.16
N ALA A 2 -21.65 12.61 8.19
CA ALA A 2 -23.04 12.42 8.64
C ALA A 2 -23.82 11.41 7.77
N ALA A 3 -23.71 11.48 6.44
CA ALA A 3 -24.35 10.53 5.54
C ALA A 3 -23.84 9.10 5.74
N SER A 4 -22.53 8.92 5.94
CA SER A 4 -21.94 7.61 6.23
C SER A 4 -22.42 7.06 7.57
N ALA A 5 -22.54 7.90 8.60
CA ALA A 5 -23.06 7.50 9.91
C ALA A 5 -24.53 7.06 9.81
N LEU A 6 -25.38 7.81 9.09
CA LEU A 6 -26.79 7.45 8.85
C LEU A 6 -26.90 6.11 8.10
N LEU A 7 -26.09 5.88 7.08
CA LEU A 7 -26.05 4.61 6.36
C LEU A 7 -25.65 3.43 7.25
N VAL A 8 -24.67 3.61 8.12
CA VAL A 8 -24.23 2.55 9.07
C VAL A 8 -25.35 2.23 10.07
N VAL A 9 -26.01 3.25 10.62
CA VAL A 9 -27.14 3.06 11.56
C VAL A 9 -28.35 2.41 10.88
N SER A 10 -28.58 2.66 9.59
CA SER A 10 -29.69 2.08 8.83
C SER A 10 -29.52 0.60 8.49
N VAL A 11 -28.30 0.06 8.60
CA VAL A 11 -28.02 -1.34 8.29
C VAL A 11 -28.12 -2.20 9.56
N LEU A 12 -29.01 -3.20 9.55
CA LEU A 12 -29.08 -4.22 10.61
C LEU A 12 -27.84 -5.10 10.52
N LEU A 13 -26.87 -4.86 11.42
CA LEU A 13 -25.69 -5.69 11.54
C LEU A 13 -26.04 -7.00 12.25
N PRO A 14 -25.71 -8.18 11.69
CA PRO A 14 -25.86 -9.44 12.40
C PRO A 14 -25.05 -9.41 13.70
N SER A 15 -25.69 -9.74 14.82
CA SER A 15 -25.00 -9.83 16.11
C SER A 15 -23.94 -10.96 16.05
N PRO A 16 -22.66 -10.67 16.25
CA PRO A 16 -21.65 -11.72 16.28
C PRO A 16 -21.91 -12.66 17.46
N LYS A 17 -21.81 -13.97 17.24
CA LYS A 17 -21.84 -14.94 18.34
C LYS A 17 -20.75 -14.58 19.34
N ALA A 18 -21.13 -14.48 20.62
CA ALA A 18 -20.18 -14.23 21.69
C ALA A 18 -19.10 -15.32 21.66
N SER A 19 -17.84 -14.93 21.44
CA SER A 19 -16.72 -15.86 21.56
C SER A 19 -16.51 -16.20 23.04
N GLU A 20 -16.07 -17.44 23.31
CA GLU A 20 -15.72 -17.84 24.67
C GLU A 20 -14.77 -16.84 25.35
N PRO A 21 -14.92 -16.64 26.68
CA PRO A 21 -14.05 -15.72 27.42
C PRO A 21 -12.61 -16.22 27.37
N ARG A 22 -11.76 -15.49 26.68
CA ARG A 22 -10.32 -15.77 26.52
C ARG A 22 -9.52 -14.73 27.27
N GLY A 23 -8.34 -15.08 27.78
CA GLY A 23 -7.42 -14.14 28.44
C GLY A 23 -7.06 -12.96 27.53
N ILE A 24 -6.78 -11.80 28.12
CA ILE A 24 -6.47 -10.53 27.41
C ILE A 24 -5.31 -10.74 26.42
N TYR A 25 -4.26 -11.45 26.84
CA TYR A 25 -3.10 -11.75 26.00
C TYR A 25 -3.48 -12.55 24.75
N ASP A 26 -4.31 -13.60 24.89
CA ASP A 26 -4.73 -14.41 23.76
C ASP A 26 -5.63 -13.62 22.80
N ARG A 27 -6.53 -12.78 23.32
CA ARG A 27 -7.37 -11.91 22.50
C ARG A 27 -6.55 -10.93 21.66
N THR A 28 -5.46 -10.39 22.21
CA THR A 28 -4.64 -9.36 21.56
C THR A 28 -3.66 -9.96 20.56
N THR A 29 -3.06 -11.12 20.87
CA THR A 29 -1.96 -11.68 20.06
C THR A 29 -2.40 -12.79 19.12
N ARG A 30 -3.58 -13.40 19.31
CA ARG A 30 -4.06 -14.53 18.50
C ARG A 30 -4.04 -14.21 17.00
N GLY A 31 -4.57 -13.06 16.61
CA GLY A 31 -4.60 -12.66 15.21
C GLY A 31 -3.19 -12.57 14.60
N ILE A 32 -2.25 -11.98 15.32
CA ILE A 32 -0.84 -11.87 14.89
C ILE A 32 -0.19 -13.26 14.79
N ARG A 33 -0.42 -14.14 15.78
CA ARG A 33 0.12 -15.50 15.75
C ARG A 33 -0.41 -16.31 14.56
N ILE A 34 -1.72 -16.28 14.32
CA ILE A 34 -2.34 -16.94 13.15
C ILE A 34 -1.78 -16.35 11.86
N TYR A 35 -1.68 -15.03 11.80
CA TYR A 35 -1.18 -14.30 10.64
C TYR A 35 0.26 -14.73 10.29
N LEU A 36 1.16 -14.69 11.27
CA LEU A 36 2.56 -15.05 11.08
C LEU A 36 2.79 -16.56 10.90
N ALA A 37 1.90 -17.42 11.42
CA ALA A 37 1.94 -18.85 11.18
C ALA A 37 1.48 -19.25 9.77
N THR A 38 0.68 -18.40 9.10
CA THR A 38 0.11 -18.69 7.78
C THR A 38 1.03 -18.20 6.66
N PRO A 39 1.64 -19.07 5.83
CA PRO A 39 2.59 -18.66 4.78
C PRO A 39 2.02 -17.64 3.78
N ARG A 40 0.73 -17.78 3.42
CA ARG A 40 0.05 -16.85 2.51
C ARG A 40 -0.05 -15.43 3.09
N LEU A 41 -0.27 -15.32 4.40
CA LEU A 41 -0.39 -14.02 5.08
C LEU A 41 0.99 -13.39 5.31
N ARG A 42 2.03 -14.19 5.53
CA ARG A 42 3.41 -13.67 5.50
C ARG A 42 3.76 -13.08 4.15
N GLY A 43 3.39 -13.74 3.05
CA GLY A 43 3.55 -13.18 1.72
C GLY A 43 2.75 -11.88 1.52
N LEU A 44 1.56 -11.78 2.12
CA LEU A 44 0.80 -10.52 2.09
C LEU A 44 1.50 -9.41 2.90
N LEU A 45 2.12 -9.73 4.05
CA LEU A 45 2.91 -8.76 4.82
C LEU A 45 4.11 -8.26 4.02
N ALA A 46 4.80 -9.16 3.35
CA ALA A 46 5.89 -8.86 2.44
C ALA A 46 5.45 -7.88 1.33
N LEU A 47 4.34 -8.16 0.68
CA LEU A 47 3.74 -7.26 -0.31
C LEU A 47 3.30 -5.91 0.29
N ASN A 48 2.84 -5.88 1.54
CA ASN A 48 2.55 -4.61 2.24
C ASN A 48 3.81 -3.78 2.49
N LEU A 49 4.96 -4.41 2.71
CA LEU A 49 6.23 -3.70 2.81
C LEU A 49 6.59 -3.04 1.47
N ALA A 50 6.39 -3.72 0.33
CA ALA A 50 6.57 -3.13 -0.98
C ALA A 50 5.61 -1.95 -1.23
N VAL A 51 4.32 -2.13 -0.90
CA VAL A 51 3.30 -1.08 -0.98
C VAL A 51 3.67 0.14 -0.14
N SER A 52 4.07 -0.08 1.12
CA SER A 52 4.43 1.02 2.03
C SER A 52 5.70 1.74 1.59
N SER A 53 6.69 1.04 1.02
CA SER A 53 7.92 1.63 0.51
C SER A 53 7.65 2.56 -0.69
N ALA A 54 6.94 2.09 -1.70
CA ALA A 54 6.57 2.93 -2.84
C ALA A 54 5.58 4.04 -2.45
N GLY A 55 4.60 3.71 -1.61
CA GLY A 55 3.63 4.67 -1.10
C GLY A 55 4.27 5.76 -0.22
N ALA A 56 5.29 5.43 0.57
CA ALA A 56 6.04 6.42 1.36
C ALA A 56 6.75 7.44 0.46
N MET A 57 7.33 7.00 -0.65
CA MET A 57 7.93 7.93 -1.64
C MET A 57 6.88 8.89 -2.19
N VAL A 58 5.69 8.40 -2.52
CA VAL A 58 4.58 9.22 -3.02
C VAL A 58 4.06 10.17 -1.95
N LEU A 59 3.66 9.66 -0.79
CA LEU A 59 2.91 10.42 0.20
C LEU A 59 3.79 11.38 1.01
N VAL A 60 5.04 11.01 1.28
CA VAL A 60 5.96 11.85 2.06
C VAL A 60 6.72 12.82 1.18
N ASN A 61 7.24 12.35 0.03
CA ASN A 61 8.20 13.13 -0.74
C ASN A 61 7.61 13.92 -1.91
N SER A 62 6.34 13.77 -2.27
CA SER A 62 5.72 14.56 -3.35
C SER A 62 5.85 16.06 -3.13
N VAL A 63 5.70 16.54 -1.90
CA VAL A 63 5.84 17.96 -1.58
C VAL A 63 7.27 18.43 -1.85
N ILE A 64 8.27 17.66 -1.43
CA ILE A 64 9.70 17.98 -1.63
C ILE A 64 10.04 17.98 -3.11
N LEU A 65 9.56 16.99 -3.87
CA LEU A 65 9.81 16.89 -5.31
C LEU A 65 9.16 18.02 -6.09
N VAL A 66 7.86 18.28 -5.84
CA VAL A 66 7.09 19.24 -6.64
C VAL A 66 7.42 20.68 -6.24
N ARG A 67 7.39 21.00 -4.94
CA ARG A 67 7.62 22.36 -4.48
C ARG A 67 9.09 22.67 -4.25
N GLY A 68 9.83 21.73 -3.66
CA GLY A 68 11.24 21.94 -3.32
C GLY A 68 12.17 21.84 -4.52
N GLN A 69 12.06 20.79 -5.33
CA GLN A 69 13.00 20.56 -6.44
C GLN A 69 12.52 21.14 -7.77
N LEU A 70 11.23 21.01 -8.09
CA LEU A 70 10.68 21.55 -9.35
C LEU A 70 10.24 23.01 -9.23
N GLY A 71 10.14 23.58 -8.02
CA GLY A 71 9.72 24.97 -7.80
C GLY A 71 8.27 25.26 -8.21
N LEU A 72 7.42 24.20 -8.28
CA LEU A 72 6.03 24.32 -8.73
C LEU A 72 5.08 24.66 -7.58
N ASN A 73 3.86 25.06 -7.92
CA ASN A 73 2.81 25.49 -6.98
C ASN A 73 1.96 24.32 -6.42
N ASP A 74 1.02 24.65 -5.53
CA ASP A 74 0.12 23.70 -4.90
C ASP A 74 -0.83 23.01 -5.90
N SER A 75 -1.19 23.67 -6.99
CA SER A 75 -1.99 23.06 -8.06
C SER A 75 -1.22 21.93 -8.74
N ALA A 76 0.08 22.10 -9.00
CA ALA A 76 0.91 21.04 -9.55
C ALA A 76 1.06 19.86 -8.58
N LEU A 77 1.17 20.14 -7.28
CA LEU A 77 1.15 19.09 -6.25
C LEU A 77 -0.17 18.32 -6.24
N ALA A 78 -1.30 19.02 -6.32
CA ALA A 78 -2.61 18.38 -6.38
C ALA A 78 -2.76 17.48 -7.62
N TRP A 79 -2.31 17.95 -8.81
CA TRP A 79 -2.29 17.11 -10.01
C TRP A 79 -1.36 15.91 -9.90
N THR A 80 -0.24 16.07 -9.22
CA THR A 80 0.70 14.96 -8.95
C THR A 80 0.04 13.88 -8.07
N MET A 81 -0.65 14.29 -7.01
CA MET A 81 -1.40 13.36 -6.16
C MET A 81 -2.62 12.76 -6.88
N PHE A 82 -3.27 13.56 -7.73
CA PHE A 82 -4.35 13.08 -8.58
C PHE A 82 -3.88 11.98 -9.54
N ALA A 83 -2.69 12.09 -10.13
CA ALA A 83 -2.14 11.07 -11.01
C ALA A 83 -1.99 9.72 -10.29
N PHE A 84 -1.47 9.72 -9.05
CA PHE A 84 -1.41 8.51 -8.22
C PHE A 84 -2.82 7.96 -7.94
N GLY A 85 -3.75 8.80 -7.53
CA GLY A 85 -5.15 8.43 -7.27
C GLY A 85 -5.84 7.88 -8.52
N ALA A 86 -5.63 8.50 -9.68
CA ALA A 86 -6.16 8.06 -10.96
C ALA A 86 -5.66 6.66 -11.35
N GLY A 87 -4.36 6.42 -11.20
CA GLY A 87 -3.77 5.10 -11.42
C GLY A 87 -4.38 4.04 -10.50
N SER A 88 -4.53 4.36 -9.22
CA SER A 88 -5.18 3.49 -8.24
C SER A 88 -6.65 3.21 -8.60
N MET A 89 -7.39 4.21 -9.03
CA MET A 89 -8.78 4.09 -9.46
C MET A 89 -8.92 3.20 -10.69
N ILE A 90 -8.08 3.42 -11.71
CA ILE A 90 -8.07 2.61 -12.96
C ILE A 90 -7.86 1.13 -12.60
N ALA A 91 -6.86 0.83 -11.78
CA ALA A 91 -6.61 -0.53 -11.35
C ALA A 91 -7.80 -1.11 -10.55
N ALA A 92 -8.35 -0.37 -9.59
CA ALA A 92 -9.47 -0.82 -8.78
C ALA A 92 -10.71 -1.17 -9.61
N LEU A 93 -10.99 -0.43 -10.68
CA LEU A 93 -12.12 -0.67 -11.58
C LEU A 93 -11.89 -1.86 -12.53
N LEU A 94 -10.65 -2.09 -12.96
CA LEU A 94 -10.31 -3.17 -13.90
C LEU A 94 -10.07 -4.51 -13.19
N LEU A 95 -9.53 -4.47 -11.97
CA LEU A 95 -9.12 -5.67 -11.24
C LEU A 95 -10.22 -6.71 -11.01
N PRO A 96 -11.48 -6.38 -10.74
CA PRO A 96 -12.52 -7.40 -10.59
C PRO A 96 -12.56 -8.34 -11.81
N ARG A 97 -12.56 -7.77 -13.03
CA ARG A 97 -12.57 -8.56 -14.28
C ARG A 97 -11.30 -9.41 -14.47
N VAL A 98 -10.14 -8.86 -14.09
CA VAL A 98 -8.85 -9.57 -14.15
C VAL A 98 -8.83 -10.75 -13.18
N LEU A 99 -9.36 -10.53 -11.97
CA LEU A 99 -9.39 -11.52 -10.89
C LEU A 99 -10.47 -12.58 -11.06
N ASP A 100 -11.40 -12.42 -12.00
CA ASP A 100 -12.32 -13.49 -12.42
C ASP A 100 -11.58 -14.61 -13.19
N ASN A 101 -10.48 -14.26 -13.87
CA ASN A 101 -9.73 -15.17 -14.73
C ASN A 101 -8.34 -15.51 -14.17
N LEU A 102 -7.77 -14.70 -13.30
CA LEU A 102 -6.43 -14.87 -12.75
C LEU A 102 -6.45 -15.08 -11.23
N ALA A 103 -5.49 -15.87 -10.77
CA ALA A 103 -5.30 -16.06 -9.33
C ALA A 103 -4.77 -14.78 -8.64
N ASP A 104 -5.07 -14.61 -7.36
CA ASP A 104 -4.67 -13.42 -6.57
C ASP A 104 -3.15 -13.19 -6.56
N ARG A 105 -2.38 -14.27 -6.36
CA ARG A 105 -0.93 -14.19 -6.17
C ARG A 105 -0.17 -13.58 -7.35
N PRO A 106 -0.30 -14.06 -8.61
CA PRO A 106 0.42 -13.46 -9.74
C PRO A 106 0.02 -12.01 -9.97
N VAL A 107 -1.25 -11.64 -9.76
CA VAL A 107 -1.73 -10.27 -9.91
C VAL A 107 -1.08 -9.36 -8.86
N MET A 108 -1.05 -9.78 -7.59
CA MET A 108 -0.41 -9.01 -6.51
C MET A 108 1.10 -8.87 -6.72
N LEU A 109 1.78 -9.95 -7.16
CA LEU A 109 3.20 -9.89 -7.48
C LEU A 109 3.48 -8.94 -8.66
N ALA A 110 2.65 -8.97 -9.70
CA ALA A 110 2.76 -8.02 -10.81
C ALA A 110 2.63 -6.57 -10.33
N GLY A 111 1.70 -6.28 -9.41
CA GLY A 111 1.56 -4.96 -8.80
C GLY A 111 2.81 -4.53 -8.03
N ALA A 112 3.39 -5.43 -7.23
CA ALA A 112 4.63 -5.16 -6.49
C ALA A 112 5.81 -4.89 -7.44
N TRP A 113 6.01 -5.72 -8.46
CA TRP A 113 7.03 -5.51 -9.48
C TRP A 113 6.83 -4.20 -10.25
N THR A 114 5.59 -3.83 -10.55
CA THR A 114 5.27 -2.53 -11.18
C THR A 114 5.74 -1.37 -10.32
N MET A 115 5.52 -1.40 -9.01
CA MET A 115 5.98 -0.35 -8.10
C MET A 115 7.51 -0.28 -8.01
N VAL A 116 8.19 -1.43 -7.88
CA VAL A 116 9.66 -1.49 -7.87
C VAL A 116 10.23 -0.95 -9.18
N ALA A 117 9.71 -1.40 -10.33
CA ALA A 117 10.15 -0.93 -11.63
C ALA A 117 9.93 0.58 -11.80
N ALA A 118 8.81 1.12 -11.30
CA ALA A 118 8.53 2.55 -11.34
C ALA A 118 9.52 3.38 -10.50
N LEU A 119 9.87 2.91 -9.28
CA LEU A 119 10.88 3.58 -8.46
C LEU A 119 12.26 3.58 -9.14
N LEU A 120 12.68 2.44 -9.70
CA LEU A 120 13.95 2.32 -10.41
C LEU A 120 13.95 3.13 -11.72
N ALA A 121 12.85 3.15 -12.46
CA ALA A 121 12.70 3.94 -13.68
C ALA A 121 12.80 5.43 -13.37
N LEU A 122 12.19 5.91 -12.27
CA LEU A 122 12.31 7.30 -11.86
C LEU A 122 13.77 7.63 -11.49
N ALA A 123 14.45 6.77 -10.74
CA ALA A 123 15.85 6.97 -10.39
C ALA A 123 16.75 7.05 -11.65
N ALA A 124 16.57 6.13 -12.59
CA ALA A 124 17.30 6.12 -13.85
C ALA A 124 17.02 7.36 -14.71
N ALA A 125 15.75 7.76 -14.81
CA ALA A 125 15.37 8.94 -15.59
C ALA A 125 15.93 10.22 -14.98
N ILE A 126 15.93 10.37 -13.66
CA ILE A 126 16.54 11.53 -12.99
C ILE A 126 18.04 11.61 -13.28
N LEU A 127 18.74 10.47 -13.28
CA LEU A 127 20.17 10.44 -13.60
C LEU A 127 20.46 10.77 -15.07
N ALA A 128 19.58 10.39 -15.98
CA ALA A 128 19.77 10.58 -17.41
C ALA A 128 19.34 11.98 -17.91
N THR A 129 18.21 12.49 -17.44
CA THR A 129 17.57 13.69 -18.00
C THR A 129 17.17 14.73 -16.96
N GLY A 130 17.34 14.42 -15.68
CA GLY A 130 16.83 15.22 -14.58
C GLY A 130 15.37 14.96 -14.25
N LEU A 131 14.91 15.52 -13.13
CA LEU A 131 13.52 15.43 -12.69
C LEU A 131 12.67 16.42 -13.50
N THR A 132 11.59 15.91 -14.11
CA THR A 132 10.57 16.73 -14.78
C THR A 132 9.19 16.43 -14.25
N TRP A 133 8.28 17.38 -14.28
CA TRP A 133 6.93 17.20 -13.78
C TRP A 133 6.10 16.16 -14.56
N PRO A 134 6.11 16.14 -15.93
CA PRO A 134 5.41 15.11 -16.68
C PRO A 134 5.90 13.68 -16.38
N LEU A 135 7.22 13.50 -16.19
CA LEU A 135 7.80 12.24 -15.76
C LEU A 135 7.23 11.81 -14.40
N LEU A 136 7.19 12.75 -13.43
CA LEU A 136 6.67 12.48 -12.09
C LEU A 136 5.19 12.07 -12.14
N LEU A 137 4.36 12.77 -12.93
CA LEU A 137 2.95 12.40 -13.14
C LEU A 137 2.80 10.98 -13.67
N GLY A 138 3.57 10.62 -14.71
CA GLY A 138 3.53 9.27 -15.30
C GLY A 138 3.93 8.18 -14.30
N ILE A 139 5.00 8.40 -13.56
CA ILE A 139 5.49 7.46 -12.55
C ILE A 139 4.50 7.31 -11.39
N TRP A 140 3.91 8.41 -10.88
CA TRP A 140 2.91 8.36 -9.81
C TRP A 140 1.65 7.61 -10.24
N LEU A 141 1.21 7.79 -11.48
CA LEU A 141 0.11 7.01 -12.06
C LEU A 141 0.44 5.51 -12.08
N VAL A 142 1.63 5.13 -12.53
CA VAL A 142 2.09 3.73 -12.57
C VAL A 142 2.20 3.14 -11.15
N ILE A 143 2.75 3.89 -10.19
CA ILE A 143 2.80 3.46 -8.78
C ILE A 143 1.38 3.28 -8.24
N GLY A 144 0.45 4.17 -8.56
CA GLY A 144 -0.96 4.06 -8.18
C GLY A 144 -1.62 2.78 -8.70
N ILE A 145 -1.36 2.41 -9.96
CA ILE A 145 -1.80 1.14 -10.54
C ILE A 145 -1.25 -0.04 -9.74
N GLY A 146 0.06 -0.09 -9.52
CA GLY A 146 0.73 -1.15 -8.76
C GLY A 146 0.20 -1.25 -7.34
N TYR A 147 0.04 -0.12 -6.65
CA TYR A 147 -0.50 -0.02 -5.30
C TYR A 147 -1.88 -0.68 -5.18
N SER A 148 -2.82 -0.28 -6.01
CA SER A 148 -4.19 -0.83 -6.00
C SER A 148 -4.22 -2.29 -6.42
N THR A 149 -3.33 -2.71 -7.32
CA THR A 149 -3.21 -4.10 -7.77
C THR A 149 -2.81 -5.05 -6.64
N VAL A 150 -2.02 -4.59 -5.67
CA VAL A 150 -1.72 -5.36 -4.46
C VAL A 150 -2.86 -5.27 -3.44
N GLN A 151 -3.43 -4.09 -3.21
CA GLN A 151 -4.37 -3.86 -2.11
C GLN A 151 -5.76 -4.45 -2.37
N THR A 152 -6.24 -4.42 -3.61
CA THR A 152 -7.61 -4.88 -3.93
C THR A 152 -7.86 -6.37 -3.61
N PRO A 153 -6.96 -7.32 -3.94
CA PRO A 153 -7.18 -8.73 -3.60
C PRO A 153 -6.94 -9.08 -2.14
N SER A 154 -6.29 -8.21 -1.35
CA SER A 154 -5.85 -8.50 0.02
C SER A 154 -6.99 -8.96 0.94
N GLY A 155 -8.14 -8.30 0.90
CA GLY A 155 -9.31 -8.66 1.69
C GLY A 155 -9.89 -10.04 1.35
N ARG A 156 -9.81 -10.45 0.07
CA ARG A 156 -10.23 -11.79 -0.39
C ARG A 156 -9.25 -12.84 0.10
N LEU A 157 -7.95 -12.56 0.04
CA LEU A 157 -6.89 -13.44 0.53
C LEU A 157 -7.02 -13.69 2.04
N LEU A 158 -7.26 -12.64 2.83
CA LEU A 158 -7.49 -12.72 4.28
C LEU A 158 -8.67 -13.62 4.61
N ARG A 159 -9.83 -13.40 3.95
CA ARG A 159 -11.03 -14.22 4.16
C ARG A 159 -10.82 -15.71 3.84
N ARG A 160 -10.01 -16.02 2.80
CA ARG A 160 -9.70 -17.41 2.42
C ARG A 160 -8.63 -18.06 3.28
N SER A 161 -7.88 -17.30 4.06
CA SER A 161 -6.76 -17.76 4.86
C SER A 161 -7.09 -17.96 6.34
N ALA A 162 -8.32 -17.61 6.78
CA ALA A 162 -8.74 -17.71 8.16
C ALA A 162 -10.13 -18.35 8.29
N HIS A 163 -10.32 -19.19 9.32
CA HIS A 163 -11.63 -19.68 9.70
C HIS A 163 -12.57 -18.54 10.08
N ALA A 164 -13.88 -18.71 9.89
CA ALA A 164 -14.86 -17.66 10.10
C ALA A 164 -14.75 -16.97 11.48
N GLU A 165 -14.48 -17.75 12.51
CA GLU A 165 -14.33 -17.28 13.89
C GLU A 165 -13.07 -16.43 14.12
N ASP A 166 -11.99 -16.67 13.36
CA ASP A 166 -10.70 -15.99 13.49
C ASP A 166 -10.57 -14.79 12.57
N ARG A 167 -11.47 -14.63 11.60
CA ARG A 167 -11.42 -13.52 10.62
C ARG A 167 -11.27 -12.14 11.26
N PRO A 168 -12.07 -11.77 12.29
CA PRO A 168 -11.92 -10.44 12.90
C PRO A 168 -10.52 -10.22 13.48
N ALA A 169 -9.94 -11.24 14.14
CA ALA A 169 -8.61 -11.17 14.71
C ALA A 169 -7.51 -11.06 13.62
N VAL A 170 -7.66 -11.81 12.51
CA VAL A 170 -6.72 -11.76 11.39
C VAL A 170 -6.80 -10.44 10.63
N PHE A 171 -8.01 -9.86 10.45
CA PHE A 171 -8.16 -8.52 9.86
C PHE A 171 -7.55 -7.43 10.75
N ALA A 172 -7.73 -7.52 12.08
CA ALA A 172 -7.09 -6.61 13.02
C ALA A 172 -5.56 -6.73 12.97
N ALA A 173 -5.03 -7.96 12.87
CA ALA A 173 -3.60 -8.21 12.70
C ALA A 173 -3.08 -7.65 11.38
N GLN A 174 -3.79 -7.83 10.26
CA GLN A 174 -3.44 -7.21 8.97
C GLN A 174 -3.37 -5.70 9.08
N PHE A 175 -4.36 -5.08 9.71
CA PHE A 175 -4.37 -3.64 9.92
C PHE A 175 -3.14 -3.20 10.72
N ALA A 176 -2.87 -3.82 11.86
CA ALA A 176 -1.73 -3.47 12.72
C ALA A 176 -0.39 -3.66 12.01
N LEU A 177 -0.18 -4.82 11.36
CA LEU A 177 1.08 -5.16 10.70
C LEU A 177 1.33 -4.32 9.44
N SER A 178 0.29 -4.04 8.63
CA SER A 178 0.42 -3.14 7.50
C SER A 178 0.79 -1.72 7.93
N HIS A 179 0.18 -1.21 9.01
CA HIS A 179 0.55 0.11 9.56
C HIS A 179 1.94 0.13 10.19
N ALA A 180 2.41 -1.01 10.74
CA ALA A 180 3.81 -1.13 11.18
C ALA A 180 4.78 -0.97 9.99
N CYS A 181 4.47 -1.50 8.80
CA CYS A 181 5.26 -1.24 7.59
C CYS A 181 5.32 0.27 7.28
N TRP A 182 4.18 0.99 7.35
CA TRP A 182 4.13 2.43 7.15
C TRP A 182 4.90 3.21 8.22
N LEU A 183 4.81 2.78 9.46
CA LEU A 183 5.54 3.39 10.58
C LEU A 183 7.06 3.36 10.38
N VAL A 184 7.57 2.33 9.70
CA VAL A 184 9.00 2.21 9.36
C VAL A 184 9.31 2.99 8.08
N THR A 185 8.52 2.83 7.04
CA THR A 185 8.85 3.38 5.72
C THR A 185 8.66 4.89 5.60
N TYR A 186 7.73 5.50 6.34
CA TYR A 186 7.53 6.96 6.32
C TYR A 186 8.73 7.73 6.86
N PRO A 187 9.22 7.48 8.09
CA PRO A 187 10.41 8.15 8.60
C PRO A 187 11.64 7.83 7.75
N LEU A 188 11.79 6.56 7.32
CA LEU A 188 12.90 6.15 6.46
C LEU A 188 12.91 6.95 5.15
N SER A 189 11.77 7.06 4.48
CA SER A 189 11.64 7.77 3.21
C SER A 189 11.98 9.27 3.34
N GLY A 190 11.45 9.93 4.38
CA GLY A 190 11.74 11.34 4.66
C GLY A 190 13.21 11.57 5.03
N TRP A 191 13.76 10.72 5.88
CA TRP A 191 15.17 10.81 6.28
C TRP A 191 16.11 10.59 5.09
N LEU A 192 15.90 9.55 4.29
CA LEU A 192 16.71 9.29 3.10
C LEU A 192 16.68 10.47 2.13
N MET A 193 15.50 11.04 1.92
CA MET A 193 15.32 12.18 1.01
C MET A 193 16.08 13.40 1.46
N THR A 194 16.06 13.71 2.77
CA THR A 194 16.74 14.88 3.33
C THR A 194 18.24 14.69 3.50
N ALA A 195 18.69 13.49 3.85
CA ALA A 195 20.10 13.20 4.13
C ALA A 195 20.90 12.88 2.85
N PHE A 196 20.31 12.17 1.89
CA PHE A 196 21.03 11.64 0.73
C PHE A 196 20.45 12.07 -0.62
N GLY A 197 19.28 12.72 -0.62
CA GLY A 197 18.61 13.16 -1.84
C GLY A 197 17.74 12.12 -2.51
N THR A 198 17.20 12.47 -3.67
CA THR A 198 16.13 11.72 -4.34
C THR A 198 16.57 10.35 -4.84
N VAL A 199 17.68 10.26 -5.56
CA VAL A 199 18.09 9.00 -6.19
C VAL A 199 18.44 7.94 -5.18
N PRO A 200 19.26 8.18 -4.15
CA PRO A 200 19.49 7.19 -3.08
C PRO A 200 18.21 6.78 -2.36
N ALA A 201 17.30 7.72 -2.08
CA ALA A 201 16.01 7.40 -1.46
C ALA A 201 15.18 6.43 -2.31
N LEU A 202 15.09 6.67 -3.63
CA LEU A 202 14.41 5.79 -4.57
C LEU A 202 15.03 4.38 -4.60
N LEU A 203 16.35 4.28 -4.67
CA LEU A 203 17.06 3.00 -4.74
C LEU A 203 16.90 2.18 -3.45
N VAL A 204 17.03 2.83 -2.29
CA VAL A 204 16.85 2.15 -1.00
C VAL A 204 15.40 1.68 -0.83
N LEU A 205 14.41 2.53 -1.15
CA LEU A 205 12.99 2.15 -1.05
C LEU A 205 12.63 1.04 -2.05
N ALA A 206 13.21 1.05 -3.25
CA ALA A 206 13.07 -0.06 -4.21
C ALA A 206 13.70 -1.35 -3.65
N GLY A 207 14.87 -1.25 -3.01
CA GLY A 207 15.52 -2.38 -2.33
C GLY A 207 14.67 -2.95 -1.19
N VAL A 208 14.08 -2.09 -0.35
CA VAL A 208 13.15 -2.51 0.72
C VAL A 208 11.91 -3.17 0.14
N ALA A 209 11.37 -2.64 -0.96
CA ALA A 209 10.23 -3.24 -1.65
C ALA A 209 10.55 -4.60 -2.28
N LEU A 210 11.79 -4.83 -2.72
CA LEU A 210 12.27 -6.12 -3.25
C LEU A 210 12.52 -7.16 -2.15
N ALA A 211 12.87 -6.72 -0.93
CA ALA A 211 13.08 -7.60 0.21
C ALA A 211 11.77 -8.12 0.81
N GLY A 212 10.64 -7.50 0.47
CA GLY A 212 9.28 -7.90 0.85
C GLY A 212 8.64 -8.76 -0.21
#